data_32237332444ec3e7aaf418e3e21f2f36
#
_entry.id   32237332444ec3e7aaf418e3e21f2f36
#
_cell.length_a   1.000
_cell.length_b   1.000
_cell.length_c   1.000
_cell.angle_alpha   90.00
_cell.angle_beta   90.00
_cell.angle_gamma   90.00
#
_symmetry.space_group_name_H-M   'P 1'
#
loop_
_entity.id
_entity.type
_entity.pdbx_description
1 polymer ?
#
loop_
_entity_poly.entity_id
_entity_poly.type
_entity_poly.pdbx_seq_one_letter_code
_entity_poly.pdbx_strand_id
1 'polypeptide(L)'
;MMKMLPEMTVIVPCDYAQTKAATIALGSHVGPAYLRFGRPVWPVFTDGRPFTIGKADKMIEGKDVTIFANGHMVWQAIEAEAKLAEKGISVELINIHTIKPLDVDAILESVKKTGCAVTCEEHQINGGLGDSVAQVLAKHQPAPVEMVAVNDSFGESGKPTDLLKKYGLSPDNIVAAVEKVIKRKKG
;
A
#
# COMPACT_ATOMS: atom_id res chain seq x y z
N MET A 1 1.36 -16.16 -1.76
CA MET A 1 1.10 -17.50 -1.18
C MET A 1 0.21 -17.40 0.06
N MET A 2 0.62 -16.75 1.16
CA MET A 2 -0.16 -16.70 2.43
C MET A 2 -1.57 -16.13 2.26
N LYS A 3 -1.77 -15.11 1.43
CA LYS A 3 -3.10 -14.54 1.14
C LYS A 3 -4.09 -15.57 0.55
N MET A 4 -3.60 -16.61 -0.14
CA MET A 4 -4.43 -17.61 -0.80
C MET A 4 -5.02 -18.64 0.17
N LEU A 5 -4.44 -18.79 1.37
CA LEU A 5 -4.92 -19.74 2.37
C LEU A 5 -6.25 -19.24 2.96
N PRO A 6 -7.29 -20.09 3.05
CA PRO A 6 -8.53 -19.75 3.74
C PRO A 6 -8.25 -19.28 5.18
N GLU A 7 -9.03 -18.34 5.69
CA GLU A 7 -8.99 -17.79 7.05
C GLU A 7 -7.65 -17.16 7.50
N MET A 8 -6.60 -17.23 6.67
CA MET A 8 -5.31 -16.61 7.00
C MET A 8 -5.43 -15.10 7.10
N THR A 9 -5.10 -14.54 8.24
CA THR A 9 -4.91 -13.08 8.39
C THR A 9 -3.53 -12.70 7.91
N VAL A 10 -3.43 -11.66 7.05
CA VAL A 10 -2.16 -11.20 6.46
C VAL A 10 -1.94 -9.72 6.77
N ILE A 11 -0.88 -9.43 7.52
CA ILE A 11 -0.54 -8.07 7.97
C ILE A 11 0.87 -7.70 7.51
N VAL A 12 1.01 -6.49 6.96
CA VAL A 12 2.27 -5.94 6.45
C VAL A 12 2.44 -4.51 7.02
N PRO A 13 2.90 -4.37 8.27
CA PRO A 13 3.07 -3.07 8.91
C PRO A 13 4.19 -2.25 8.25
N CYS A 14 4.10 -0.92 8.35
CA CYS A 14 4.96 -0.01 7.62
C CYS A 14 6.17 0.51 8.40
N ASP A 15 6.11 0.50 9.73
CA ASP A 15 7.21 0.94 10.59
C ASP A 15 7.26 0.14 11.91
N TYR A 16 8.19 0.52 12.80
CA TYR A 16 8.37 -0.14 14.09
C TYR A 16 7.14 0.00 15.00
N ALA A 17 6.56 1.20 15.08
CA ALA A 17 5.41 1.45 15.96
C ALA A 17 4.21 0.61 15.52
N GLN A 18 3.92 0.57 14.23
CA GLN A 18 2.84 -0.25 13.69
C GLN A 18 3.14 -1.75 13.79
N THR A 19 4.40 -2.19 13.62
CA THR A 19 4.79 -3.59 13.83
C THR A 19 4.55 -4.02 15.27
N LYS A 20 4.91 -3.17 16.25
CA LYS A 20 4.64 -3.40 17.68
C LYS A 20 3.14 -3.51 17.93
N ALA A 21 2.34 -2.58 17.41
CA ALA A 21 0.89 -2.60 17.58
C ALA A 21 0.24 -3.84 16.94
N ALA A 22 0.66 -4.22 15.74
CA ALA A 22 0.22 -5.43 15.05
C ALA A 22 0.56 -6.70 15.84
N THR A 23 1.76 -6.80 16.40
CA THR A 23 2.19 -7.92 17.22
C THR A 23 1.34 -8.07 18.48
N ILE A 24 1.05 -6.94 19.15
CA ILE A 24 0.17 -6.93 20.35
C ILE A 24 -1.25 -7.37 19.97
N ALA A 25 -1.79 -6.83 18.87
CA ALA A 25 -3.13 -7.21 18.42
C ALA A 25 -3.23 -8.70 18.06
N LEU A 26 -2.18 -9.28 17.47
CA LEU A 26 -2.12 -10.71 17.18
C LEU A 26 -2.05 -11.58 18.44
N GLY A 27 -1.61 -11.06 19.57
CA GLY A 27 -1.61 -11.79 20.85
C GLY A 27 -3.01 -12.21 21.34
N SER A 28 -4.06 -11.51 20.91
CA SER A 28 -5.48 -11.85 21.19
C SER A 28 -6.25 -12.33 19.96
N HIS A 29 -5.59 -12.45 18.81
CA HIS A 29 -6.22 -12.89 17.56
C HIS A 29 -6.43 -14.40 17.58
N VAL A 30 -7.63 -14.85 17.22
CA VAL A 30 -7.96 -16.27 17.07
C VAL A 30 -7.95 -16.63 15.59
N GLY A 31 -7.06 -17.53 15.20
CA GLY A 31 -6.91 -17.99 13.84
C GLY A 31 -5.47 -17.89 13.31
N PRO A 32 -5.21 -18.43 12.12
CA PRO A 32 -3.90 -18.36 11.51
C PRO A 32 -3.58 -16.92 11.08
N ALA A 33 -2.36 -16.47 11.34
CA ALA A 33 -1.92 -15.12 10.95
C ALA A 33 -0.50 -15.14 10.38
N TYR A 34 -0.27 -14.29 9.40
CA TYR A 34 1.02 -14.04 8.78
C TYR A 34 1.38 -12.57 8.92
N LEU A 35 2.38 -12.28 9.76
CA LEU A 35 2.92 -10.94 9.97
C LEU A 35 4.22 -10.82 9.18
N ARG A 36 4.25 -9.92 8.18
CA ARG A 36 5.40 -9.71 7.30
C ARG A 36 5.95 -8.29 7.48
N PHE A 37 7.22 -8.19 7.82
CA PHE A 37 7.93 -6.91 7.88
C PHE A 37 9.38 -7.07 7.42
N GLY A 38 9.98 -5.96 6.97
CA GLY A 38 11.36 -5.93 6.50
C GLY A 38 12.38 -5.82 7.63
N ARG A 39 13.63 -6.19 7.34
CA ARG A 39 14.75 -6.05 8.27
C ARG A 39 15.33 -4.62 8.33
N PRO A 40 15.36 -3.84 7.23
CA PRO A 40 15.89 -2.47 7.27
C PRO A 40 15.11 -1.57 8.22
N VAL A 41 15.83 -0.63 8.84
CA VAL A 41 15.23 0.41 9.70
C VAL A 41 14.67 1.52 8.81
N TRP A 42 13.39 1.85 9.03
CA TRP A 42 12.67 2.95 8.40
C TRP A 42 12.29 4.00 9.44
N PRO A 43 12.05 5.26 9.07
CA PRO A 43 11.51 6.26 9.99
C PRO A 43 10.23 5.76 10.68
N VAL A 44 10.04 6.12 11.94
CA VAL A 44 8.82 5.84 12.69
C VAL A 44 7.88 7.03 12.50
N PHE A 45 6.72 6.79 11.89
CA PHE A 45 5.73 7.83 11.57
C PHE A 45 4.29 7.44 11.96
N THR A 46 4.10 6.22 12.50
CA THR A 46 2.78 5.76 12.98
C THR A 46 2.67 5.73 14.51
N ASP A 47 3.63 6.29 15.25
CA ASP A 47 3.57 6.30 16.71
C ASP A 47 2.33 7.04 17.22
N GLY A 48 1.63 6.44 18.20
CA GLY A 48 0.36 6.95 18.74
C GLY A 48 -0.86 6.78 17.82
N ARG A 49 -0.73 6.25 16.60
CA ARG A 49 -1.87 5.98 15.72
C ARG A 49 -2.60 4.68 16.15
N PRO A 50 -3.94 4.63 16.04
CA PRO A 50 -4.68 3.42 16.35
C PRO A 50 -4.36 2.31 15.34
N PHE A 51 -4.34 1.05 15.82
CA PHE A 51 -4.18 -0.13 14.97
C PHE A 51 -5.34 -1.10 15.21
N THR A 52 -6.02 -1.47 14.15
CA THR A 52 -7.09 -2.48 14.17
C THR A 52 -6.93 -3.41 12.98
N ILE A 53 -6.84 -4.72 13.22
CA ILE A 53 -6.76 -5.72 12.15
C ILE A 53 -7.95 -5.56 11.20
N GLY A 54 -7.69 -5.48 9.90
CA GLY A 54 -8.72 -5.33 8.88
C GLY A 54 -9.20 -3.89 8.64
N LYS A 55 -8.65 -2.88 9.33
CA LYS A 55 -8.93 -1.46 9.08
C LYS A 55 -7.72 -0.76 8.49
N ALA A 56 -7.98 0.03 7.45
CA ALA A 56 -6.95 0.85 6.82
C ALA A 56 -6.67 2.12 7.65
N ASP A 57 -5.47 2.68 7.50
CA ASP A 57 -5.09 3.92 8.17
C ASP A 57 -4.89 5.03 7.14
N LYS A 58 -5.75 6.05 7.16
CA LYS A 58 -5.63 7.21 6.30
C LYS A 58 -4.49 8.10 6.80
N MET A 59 -3.42 8.15 6.01
CA MET A 59 -2.21 8.90 6.36
C MET A 59 -2.29 10.37 5.93
N ILE A 60 -2.82 10.62 4.72
CA ILE A 60 -2.91 11.95 4.12
C ILE A 60 -4.26 12.08 3.41
N GLU A 61 -4.94 13.22 3.60
CA GLU A 61 -6.16 13.56 2.87
C GLU A 61 -5.84 14.15 1.50
N GLY A 62 -6.61 13.76 0.48
CA GLY A 62 -6.45 14.27 -0.87
C GLY A 62 -7.71 14.09 -1.72
N LYS A 63 -7.66 14.59 -2.98
CA LYS A 63 -8.84 14.61 -3.86
C LYS A 63 -8.59 14.20 -5.31
N ASP A 64 -7.34 14.16 -5.77
CA ASP A 64 -7.05 13.96 -7.19
C ASP A 64 -6.76 12.50 -7.54
N VAL A 65 -6.09 11.78 -6.64
CA VAL A 65 -5.69 10.39 -6.79
C VAL A 65 -5.56 9.73 -5.41
N THR A 66 -5.84 8.43 -5.32
CA THR A 66 -5.55 7.63 -4.11
C THR A 66 -4.28 6.82 -4.31
N ILE A 67 -3.40 6.82 -3.31
CA ILE A 67 -2.30 5.86 -3.20
C ILE A 67 -2.62 4.89 -2.06
N PHE A 68 -2.75 3.62 -2.37
CA PHE A 68 -2.82 2.52 -1.41
C PHE A 68 -1.43 1.91 -1.26
N ALA A 69 -0.84 1.99 -0.08
CA ALA A 69 0.48 1.45 0.18
C ALA A 69 0.50 0.52 1.38
N ASN A 70 1.48 -0.38 1.46
CA ASN A 70 1.74 -1.20 2.64
C ASN A 70 3.23 -1.37 2.90
N GLY A 71 3.55 -1.86 4.09
CA GLY A 71 4.94 -2.04 4.49
C GLY A 71 5.74 -0.74 4.32
N HIS A 72 7.03 -0.84 4.11
CA HIS A 72 7.86 0.36 3.95
C HIS A 72 7.57 1.17 2.66
N MET A 73 6.77 0.64 1.73
CA MET A 73 6.30 1.43 0.59
C MET A 73 5.38 2.58 1.00
N VAL A 74 4.83 2.59 2.23
CA VAL A 74 4.13 3.75 2.78
C VAL A 74 5.08 4.94 2.93
N TRP A 75 6.32 4.71 3.38
CA TRP A 75 7.32 5.78 3.45
C TRP A 75 7.68 6.32 2.05
N GLN A 76 7.89 5.42 1.07
CA GLN A 76 8.14 5.83 -0.31
C GLN A 76 6.97 6.64 -0.89
N ALA A 77 5.74 6.32 -0.49
CA ALA A 77 4.54 7.04 -0.91
C ALA A 77 4.42 8.43 -0.24
N ILE A 78 4.86 8.58 1.01
CA ILE A 78 4.96 9.90 1.69
C ILE A 78 5.95 10.80 0.96
N GLU A 79 7.13 10.26 0.60
CA GLU A 79 8.12 11.02 -0.17
C GLU A 79 7.64 11.37 -1.59
N ALA A 80 6.86 10.49 -2.22
CA ALA A 80 6.25 10.73 -3.52
C ALA A 80 5.14 11.79 -3.44
N GLU A 81 4.35 11.78 -2.38
CA GLU A 81 3.28 12.77 -2.14
C GLU A 81 3.86 14.19 -2.06
N ALA A 82 4.96 14.39 -1.31
CA ALA A 82 5.62 15.70 -1.23
C ALA A 82 6.02 16.24 -2.63
N LYS A 83 6.56 15.37 -3.50
CA LYS A 83 6.91 15.73 -4.88
C LYS A 83 5.67 16.03 -5.74
N LEU A 84 4.56 15.32 -5.50
CA LEU A 84 3.29 15.52 -6.21
C LEU A 84 2.59 16.80 -5.76
N ALA A 85 2.67 17.15 -4.48
CA ALA A 85 2.16 18.40 -3.94
C ALA A 85 2.85 19.62 -4.58
N GLU A 86 4.17 19.57 -4.82
CA GLU A 86 4.90 20.60 -5.58
C GLU A 86 4.38 20.78 -7.01
N LYS A 87 3.81 19.71 -7.59
CA LYS A 87 3.17 19.74 -8.92
C LYS A 87 1.68 20.11 -8.86
N GLY A 88 1.13 20.42 -7.68
CA GLY A 88 -0.27 20.77 -7.47
C GLY A 88 -1.22 19.57 -7.53
N ILE A 89 -0.73 18.34 -7.35
CA ILE A 89 -1.53 17.12 -7.31
C ILE A 89 -1.82 16.76 -5.85
N SER A 90 -3.09 16.70 -5.48
CA SER A 90 -3.56 16.37 -4.13
C SER A 90 -3.77 14.85 -3.98
N VAL A 91 -2.88 14.20 -3.26
CA VAL A 91 -2.87 12.75 -3.05
C VAL A 91 -3.60 12.38 -1.77
N GLU A 92 -4.53 11.42 -1.84
CA GLU A 92 -5.00 10.69 -0.66
C GLU A 92 -4.10 9.47 -0.45
N LEU A 93 -3.40 9.41 0.68
CA LEU A 93 -2.55 8.27 1.02
C LEU A 93 -3.21 7.41 2.09
N ILE A 94 -3.43 6.15 1.78
CA ILE A 94 -4.01 5.15 2.68
C ILE A 94 -3.03 3.99 2.88
N ASN A 95 -2.68 3.74 4.12
CA ASN A 95 -1.90 2.59 4.52
C ASN A 95 -2.82 1.38 4.71
N ILE A 96 -2.71 0.40 3.82
CA ILE A 96 -3.41 -0.89 3.87
C ILE A 96 -2.51 -1.90 4.58
N HIS A 97 -2.30 -1.74 5.87
CA HIS A 97 -1.45 -2.63 6.66
C HIS A 97 -2.02 -4.05 6.80
N THR A 98 -3.32 -4.25 6.65
CA THR A 98 -3.95 -5.58 6.64
C THR A 98 -4.41 -5.91 5.23
N ILE A 99 -3.74 -6.87 4.59
CA ILE A 99 -4.06 -7.33 3.23
C ILE A 99 -5.24 -8.28 3.23
N LYS A 100 -5.42 -9.02 4.33
CA LYS A 100 -6.55 -9.93 4.55
C LYS A 100 -6.85 -10.04 6.06
N PRO A 101 -8.08 -9.73 6.49
CA PRO A 101 -9.17 -9.16 5.69
C PRO A 101 -8.86 -7.76 5.19
N LEU A 102 -9.31 -7.43 3.98
CA LEU A 102 -9.11 -6.13 3.37
C LEU A 102 -10.20 -5.13 3.81
N ASP A 103 -9.85 -3.88 4.05
CA ASP A 103 -10.81 -2.81 4.32
C ASP A 103 -11.43 -2.31 3.00
N VAL A 104 -12.47 -3.01 2.56
CA VAL A 104 -13.18 -2.74 1.30
C VAL A 104 -13.83 -1.35 1.33
N ASP A 105 -14.41 -0.97 2.46
CA ASP A 105 -15.12 0.30 2.61
C ASP A 105 -14.16 1.48 2.44
N ALA A 106 -12.99 1.45 3.08
CA ALA A 106 -11.97 2.48 2.94
C ALA A 106 -11.49 2.63 1.49
N ILE A 107 -11.34 1.52 0.75
CA ILE A 107 -10.95 1.55 -0.67
C ILE A 107 -12.03 2.21 -1.52
N LEU A 108 -13.28 1.81 -1.35
CA LEU A 108 -14.39 2.32 -2.14
C LEU A 108 -14.68 3.80 -1.84
N GLU A 109 -14.66 4.19 -0.56
CA GLU A 109 -14.84 5.59 -0.15
C GLU A 109 -13.78 6.50 -0.78
N SER A 110 -12.52 6.10 -0.71
CA SER A 110 -11.43 6.88 -1.26
C SER A 110 -11.49 6.99 -2.78
N VAL A 111 -11.68 5.88 -3.48
CA VAL A 111 -11.72 5.89 -4.95
C VAL A 111 -12.99 6.59 -5.47
N LYS A 112 -14.11 6.55 -4.75
CA LYS A 112 -15.29 7.35 -5.08
C LYS A 112 -14.98 8.85 -5.10
N LYS A 113 -14.13 9.31 -4.20
CA LYS A 113 -13.70 10.71 -4.12
C LYS A 113 -12.69 11.06 -5.20
N THR A 114 -11.66 10.23 -5.37
CA THR A 114 -10.49 10.52 -6.19
C THR A 114 -10.58 10.01 -7.63
N GLY A 115 -11.42 9.03 -7.91
CA GLY A 115 -11.70 8.47 -9.24
C GLY A 115 -10.60 7.63 -9.88
N CYS A 116 -9.45 7.47 -9.25
CA CYS A 116 -8.35 6.61 -9.72
C CYS A 116 -7.40 6.25 -8.58
N ALA A 117 -6.62 5.19 -8.75
CA ALA A 117 -5.72 4.72 -7.70
C ALA A 117 -4.35 4.25 -8.22
N VAL A 118 -3.36 4.32 -7.32
CA VAL A 118 -2.06 3.65 -7.45
C VAL A 118 -1.89 2.72 -6.26
N THR A 119 -1.44 1.48 -6.47
CA THR A 119 -1.06 0.58 -5.38
C THR A 119 0.46 0.48 -5.28
N CYS A 120 1.00 0.48 -4.07
CA CYS A 120 2.44 0.44 -3.81
C CYS A 120 2.76 -0.66 -2.80
N GLU A 121 3.52 -1.67 -3.24
CA GLU A 121 3.90 -2.81 -2.40
C GLU A 121 5.30 -3.34 -2.75
N GLU A 122 6.07 -3.72 -1.76
CA GLU A 122 7.30 -4.51 -1.97
C GLU A 122 6.94 -5.98 -2.01
N HIS A 123 6.33 -6.37 -3.10
CA HIS A 123 5.86 -7.72 -3.38
C HIS A 123 5.81 -7.94 -4.89
N GLN A 124 5.74 -9.20 -5.31
CA GLN A 124 5.42 -9.57 -6.69
C GLN A 124 4.08 -8.93 -7.10
N ILE A 125 4.03 -8.35 -8.31
CA ILE A 125 2.82 -7.67 -8.82
C ILE A 125 1.59 -8.59 -8.82
N ASN A 126 1.81 -9.89 -9.11
CA ASN A 126 0.74 -10.88 -9.11
C ASN A 126 0.46 -11.40 -7.69
N GLY A 127 -0.78 -11.36 -7.25
CA GLY A 127 -1.23 -11.93 -5.96
C GLY A 127 -1.00 -11.05 -4.74
N GLY A 128 -0.62 -9.78 -4.92
CA GLY A 128 -0.37 -8.83 -3.85
C GLY A 128 -1.54 -7.91 -3.48
N LEU A 129 -1.21 -6.71 -3.00
CA LEU A 129 -2.15 -5.64 -2.68
C LEU A 129 -2.86 -5.16 -3.95
N GLY A 130 -2.11 -4.95 -5.04
CA GLY A 130 -2.64 -4.47 -6.31
C GLY A 130 -3.78 -5.34 -6.83
N ASP A 131 -3.60 -6.66 -6.83
CA ASP A 131 -4.66 -7.59 -7.22
C ASP A 131 -5.89 -7.50 -6.31
N SER A 132 -5.69 -7.34 -4.99
CA SER A 132 -6.79 -7.23 -4.05
C SER A 132 -7.62 -5.97 -4.29
N VAL A 133 -6.95 -4.83 -4.48
CA VAL A 133 -7.61 -3.55 -4.81
C VAL A 133 -8.29 -3.63 -6.17
N ALA A 134 -7.64 -4.18 -7.19
CA ALA A 134 -8.23 -4.34 -8.52
C ALA A 134 -9.49 -5.20 -8.49
N GLN A 135 -9.52 -6.30 -7.71
CA GLN A 135 -10.71 -7.14 -7.55
C GLN A 135 -11.86 -6.38 -6.88
N VAL A 136 -11.58 -5.60 -5.83
CA VAL A 136 -12.59 -4.76 -5.16
C VAL A 136 -13.17 -3.74 -6.14
N LEU A 137 -12.32 -3.03 -6.86
CA LEU A 137 -12.76 -2.00 -7.80
C LEU A 137 -13.51 -2.59 -8.98
N ALA A 138 -13.03 -3.68 -9.57
CA ALA A 138 -13.73 -4.36 -10.67
C ALA A 138 -15.14 -4.81 -10.29
N LYS A 139 -15.32 -5.24 -9.03
CA LYS A 139 -16.61 -5.74 -8.54
C LYS A 139 -17.59 -4.65 -8.15
N HIS A 140 -17.10 -3.54 -7.56
CA HIS A 140 -17.97 -2.58 -6.90
C HIS A 140 -17.95 -1.18 -7.52
N GLN A 141 -16.80 -0.74 -8.02
CA GLN A 141 -16.60 0.62 -8.53
C GLN A 141 -15.41 0.66 -9.50
N PRO A 142 -15.60 0.27 -10.77
CA PRO A 142 -14.53 0.28 -11.76
C PRO A 142 -13.84 1.64 -11.87
N ALA A 143 -12.52 1.66 -11.73
CA ALA A 143 -11.69 2.86 -11.81
C ALA A 143 -10.29 2.49 -12.34
N PRO A 144 -9.58 3.42 -13.00
CA PRO A 144 -8.19 3.19 -13.42
C PRO A 144 -7.27 2.93 -12.23
N VAL A 145 -6.44 1.89 -12.33
CA VAL A 145 -5.43 1.54 -11.35
C VAL A 145 -4.08 1.38 -12.06
N GLU A 146 -3.02 1.93 -11.46
CA GLU A 146 -1.62 1.59 -11.76
C GLU A 146 -1.00 0.90 -10.53
N MET A 147 -0.02 0.03 -10.78
CA MET A 147 0.61 -0.76 -9.73
C MET A 147 2.11 -0.52 -9.71
N VAL A 148 2.66 -0.21 -8.53
CA VAL A 148 4.09 -0.12 -8.25
C VAL A 148 4.46 -1.31 -7.38
N ALA A 149 5.07 -2.31 -7.99
CA ALA A 149 5.41 -3.59 -7.39
C ALA A 149 6.59 -4.23 -8.15
N VAL A 150 7.12 -5.33 -7.66
CA VAL A 150 8.15 -6.10 -8.39
C VAL A 150 7.50 -6.77 -9.60
N ASN A 151 7.95 -6.40 -10.80
CA ASN A 151 7.33 -6.82 -12.05
C ASN A 151 7.87 -8.19 -12.52
N ASP A 152 7.24 -9.25 -12.04
CA ASP A 152 7.47 -10.65 -12.42
C ASP A 152 8.95 -11.04 -12.61
N SER A 153 9.74 -10.75 -11.60
CA SER A 153 11.17 -11.05 -11.60
C SER A 153 11.63 -11.62 -10.25
N PHE A 154 12.65 -12.47 -10.29
CA PHE A 154 13.27 -12.96 -9.06
C PHE A 154 14.01 -11.84 -8.33
N GLY A 155 13.99 -11.89 -7.01
CA GLY A 155 14.83 -11.06 -6.16
C GLY A 155 16.31 -11.46 -6.27
N GLU A 156 17.18 -10.58 -5.78
CA GLU A 156 18.61 -10.81 -5.68
C GLU A 156 19.18 -10.24 -4.38
N SER A 157 20.44 -10.53 -4.10
CA SER A 157 21.15 -9.94 -2.97
C SER A 157 21.67 -8.54 -3.33
N GLY A 158 21.51 -7.59 -2.41
CA GLY A 158 21.99 -6.23 -2.62
C GLY A 158 21.64 -5.31 -1.44
N LYS A 159 22.07 -4.05 -1.51
CA LYS A 159 21.66 -3.05 -0.54
C LYS A 159 20.18 -2.71 -0.74
N PRO A 160 19.37 -2.59 0.32
CA PRO A 160 17.93 -2.36 0.21
C PRO A 160 17.56 -1.16 -0.69
N THR A 161 18.25 -0.03 -0.53
CA THR A 161 18.00 1.19 -1.32
C THR A 161 18.31 1.03 -2.81
N ASP A 162 19.33 0.23 -3.15
CA ASP A 162 19.71 -0.04 -4.54
C ASP A 162 18.70 -0.99 -5.19
N LEU A 163 18.24 -1.98 -4.43
CA LEU A 163 17.21 -2.92 -4.87
C LEU A 163 15.86 -2.23 -5.10
N LEU A 164 15.45 -1.33 -4.19
CA LEU A 164 14.22 -0.54 -4.40
C LEU A 164 14.27 0.24 -5.72
N LYS A 165 15.40 0.91 -6.01
CA LYS A 165 15.58 1.63 -7.28
C LYS A 165 15.56 0.68 -8.47
N LYS A 166 16.29 -0.45 -8.39
CA LYS A 166 16.40 -1.43 -9.46
C LYS A 166 15.05 -2.02 -9.84
N TYR A 167 14.21 -2.33 -8.85
CA TYR A 167 12.88 -2.92 -9.06
C TYR A 167 11.76 -1.88 -9.28
N GLY A 168 12.11 -0.59 -9.40
CA GLY A 168 11.13 0.44 -9.68
C GLY A 168 10.20 0.76 -8.50
N LEU A 169 10.70 0.60 -7.26
CA LEU A 169 9.96 0.82 -6.02
C LEU A 169 10.34 2.16 -5.35
N SER A 170 10.79 3.12 -6.12
CA SER A 170 11.21 4.45 -5.62
C SER A 170 10.05 5.46 -5.64
N PRO A 171 10.16 6.59 -4.91
CA PRO A 171 9.20 7.68 -4.98
C PRO A 171 8.96 8.19 -6.41
N ASP A 172 10.01 8.25 -7.24
CA ASP A 172 9.89 8.72 -8.63
C ASP A 172 9.04 7.78 -9.49
N ASN A 173 9.12 6.48 -9.24
CA ASN A 173 8.25 5.50 -9.91
C ASN A 173 6.79 5.66 -9.48
N ILE A 174 6.55 5.97 -8.20
CA ILE A 174 5.20 6.26 -7.70
C ILE A 174 4.66 7.55 -8.35
N VAL A 175 5.47 8.61 -8.43
CA VAL A 175 5.09 9.85 -9.13
C VAL A 175 4.71 9.57 -10.58
N ALA A 176 5.51 8.80 -11.31
CA ALA A 176 5.22 8.45 -12.70
C ALA A 176 3.92 7.63 -12.84
N ALA A 177 3.66 6.70 -11.91
CA ALA A 177 2.42 5.92 -11.88
C ALA A 177 1.20 6.81 -11.61
N VAL A 178 1.31 7.78 -10.69
CA VAL A 178 0.25 8.77 -10.41
C VAL A 178 -0.04 9.63 -11.64
N GLU A 179 0.96 10.17 -12.29
CA GLU A 179 0.76 10.97 -13.51
C GLU A 179 0.12 10.14 -14.63
N LYS A 180 0.48 8.87 -14.75
CA LYS A 180 -0.10 7.94 -15.72
C LYS A 180 -1.56 7.64 -15.42
N VAL A 181 -1.91 7.33 -14.17
CA VAL A 181 -3.29 6.99 -13.82
C VAL A 181 -4.24 8.18 -13.93
N ILE A 182 -3.77 9.39 -13.59
CA ILE A 182 -4.56 10.62 -13.75
C ILE A 182 -4.87 10.89 -15.25
N LYS A 183 -3.92 10.62 -16.16
CA LYS A 183 -4.17 10.73 -17.61
C LYS A 183 -5.24 9.72 -18.06
N ARG A 184 -5.20 8.49 -17.56
CA ARG A 184 -6.21 7.45 -17.85
C ARG A 184 -7.60 7.78 -17.28
N LYS A 185 -7.68 8.50 -16.16
CA LYS A 185 -8.95 8.96 -15.58
C LYS A 185 -9.66 10.00 -16.45
N LYS A 186 -8.91 10.80 -17.21
CA LYS A 186 -9.43 11.90 -18.04
C LYS A 186 -9.86 11.48 -19.45
N GLY A 187 -9.43 10.33 -19.91
CA GLY A 187 -9.78 9.74 -21.21
C GLY A 187 -10.95 8.78 -21.09
#